data_35126b9454f23c7692527b76a6bdc56f
#
_entry.id   35126b9454f23c7692527b76a6bdc56f
#
_cell.length_a   1.000
_cell.length_b   1.000
_cell.length_c   1.000
_cell.angle_alpha   90.00
_cell.angle_beta   90.00
_cell.angle_gamma   90.00
#
_symmetry.space_group_name_H-M   'P 1'
#
loop_
_entity.id
_entity.type
_entity.pdbx_description
1 polymer ?
#
loop_
_entity_poly.entity_id
_entity_poly.type
_entity_poly.pdbx_seq_one_letter_code
_entity_poly.pdbx_strand_id
1 'polypeptide(L)'
;MGKDISLPECGVIGYPPPVISWTKLFDQLPTGRSAVEGQTLTIKKLEKKDGGTYICTAKNAMGASHAMTTLIINVVPQFTVKPPKKIELYHGQSVTLNCSAVGHPVPKITWSRCKGDMPEGRTQVKDGQLNINSLTAEDSDVYTCSAQSETVRVETEVQLTVKTGKQR
;
A
#
# COMPACT_ATOMS: atom_id res chain seq x y z
N MET A 1 1.26 0.91 12.17
CA MET A 1 2.70 0.97 12.54
C MET A 1 2.87 1.46 13.98
N GLY A 2 4.02 1.22 14.60
CA GLY A 2 4.29 1.61 15.99
C GLY A 2 3.69 0.68 17.06
N LYS A 3 2.95 -0.36 16.67
CA LYS A 3 2.41 -1.36 17.60
C LYS A 3 3.47 -2.42 17.92
N ASP A 4 3.27 -3.09 19.03
CA ASP A 4 4.05 -4.26 19.41
C ASP A 4 3.35 -5.52 18.92
N ILE A 5 4.11 -6.52 18.50
CA ILE A 5 3.58 -7.81 18.09
C ILE A 5 4.38 -8.95 18.71
N SER A 6 3.68 -10.02 19.07
CA SER A 6 4.31 -11.29 19.41
C SER A 6 3.99 -12.30 18.31
N LEU A 7 5.02 -12.92 17.75
CA LEU A 7 4.84 -13.97 16.76
C LEU A 7 4.26 -15.23 17.45
N PRO A 8 3.61 -16.12 16.68
CA PRO A 8 3.12 -17.37 17.23
C PRO A 8 4.22 -18.15 17.96
N GLU A 9 3.85 -18.79 19.05
CA GLU A 9 4.76 -19.63 19.80
C GLU A 9 5.32 -20.76 18.93
N CYS A 10 6.59 -21.07 19.12
CA CYS A 10 7.28 -22.10 18.34
C CYS A 10 6.68 -23.50 18.50
N GLY A 11 6.09 -23.78 19.67
CA GLY A 11 5.38 -25.02 19.93
C GLY A 11 6.25 -26.27 19.93
N VAL A 12 7.47 -26.17 20.42
CA VAL A 12 8.44 -27.27 20.42
C VAL A 12 8.46 -28.03 21.73
N ILE A 13 8.44 -29.33 21.62
CA ILE A 13 8.69 -30.25 22.74
C ILE A 13 9.86 -31.16 22.38
N GLY A 14 10.69 -31.50 23.34
CA GLY A 14 11.83 -32.40 23.11
C GLY A 14 12.57 -32.77 24.40
N TYR A 15 13.36 -33.83 24.29
CA TYR A 15 14.21 -34.26 25.38
C TYR A 15 15.60 -34.63 24.82
N PRO A 16 16.70 -34.10 25.39
CA PRO A 16 16.73 -33.04 26.40
C PRO A 16 15.99 -31.77 25.96
N PRO A 17 15.52 -30.90 26.92
CA PRO A 17 14.81 -29.66 26.55
C PRO A 17 15.60 -28.84 25.53
N PRO A 18 14.95 -28.46 24.40
CA PRO A 18 15.66 -27.72 23.35
C PRO A 18 15.85 -26.24 23.70
N VAL A 19 16.90 -25.66 23.15
CA VAL A 19 17.14 -24.22 23.19
C VAL A 19 16.46 -23.59 21.96
N ILE A 20 15.65 -22.56 22.22
CA ILE A 20 14.91 -21.84 21.17
C ILE A 20 15.69 -20.59 20.76
N SER A 21 15.85 -20.40 19.48
CA SER A 21 16.41 -19.17 18.90
C SER A 21 15.56 -18.72 17.73
N TRP A 22 15.53 -17.40 17.47
CA TRP A 22 14.84 -16.80 16.36
C TRP A 22 15.81 -16.06 15.45
N THR A 23 15.60 -16.19 14.16
CA THR A 23 16.33 -15.46 13.13
C THR A 23 15.37 -14.93 12.08
N LYS A 24 15.80 -13.93 11.31
CA LYS A 24 15.06 -13.43 10.18
C LYS A 24 15.74 -13.87 8.89
N LEU A 25 14.96 -14.43 7.97
CA LEU A 25 15.47 -14.92 6.70
C LEU A 25 16.04 -13.77 5.86
N PHE A 26 17.30 -13.89 5.44
CA PHE A 26 18.05 -12.91 4.65
C PHE A 26 18.28 -11.55 5.31
N ASP A 27 18.07 -11.44 6.63
CA ASP A 27 18.21 -10.19 7.34
C ASP A 27 18.53 -10.44 8.81
N GLN A 28 18.67 -9.36 9.58
CA GLN A 28 18.84 -9.43 11.03
C GLN A 28 17.53 -9.13 11.74
N LEU A 29 17.39 -9.66 12.96
CA LEU A 29 16.30 -9.28 13.84
C LEU A 29 16.32 -7.77 14.14
N PRO A 30 15.15 -7.12 14.33
CA PRO A 30 15.10 -5.70 14.66
C PRO A 30 15.93 -5.36 15.88
N THR A 31 17.04 -4.64 15.68
CA THR A 31 17.99 -4.29 16.74
C THR A 31 17.37 -3.37 17.79
N GLY A 32 17.46 -3.76 19.05
CA GLY A 32 16.92 -2.99 20.18
C GLY A 32 15.40 -3.01 20.31
N ARG A 33 14.67 -3.70 19.40
CA ARG A 33 13.22 -3.77 19.39
C ARG A 33 12.67 -5.19 19.42
N SER A 34 13.53 -6.19 19.40
CA SER A 34 13.12 -7.60 19.46
C SER A 34 13.63 -8.27 20.72
N ALA A 35 12.82 -9.17 21.26
CA ALA A 35 13.15 -9.98 22.42
C ALA A 35 12.52 -11.35 22.32
N VAL A 36 13.25 -12.37 22.75
CA VAL A 36 12.75 -13.74 22.84
C VAL A 36 12.32 -14.01 24.27
N GLU A 37 11.05 -14.33 24.45
CA GLU A 37 10.46 -14.67 25.75
C GLU A 37 9.88 -16.09 25.66
N GLY A 38 10.52 -17.07 26.32
CA GLY A 38 10.15 -18.46 26.18
C GLY A 38 10.35 -18.94 24.74
N GLN A 39 9.25 -19.33 24.07
CA GLN A 39 9.26 -19.75 22.67
C GLN A 39 8.73 -18.70 21.70
N THR A 40 8.55 -17.48 22.16
CA THR A 40 7.91 -16.40 21.43
C THR A 40 8.89 -15.27 21.14
N LEU A 41 8.88 -14.77 19.89
CA LEU A 41 9.59 -13.56 19.50
C LEU A 41 8.62 -12.37 19.57
N THR A 42 8.99 -11.35 20.34
CA THR A 42 8.24 -10.08 20.43
C THR A 42 9.03 -8.98 19.71
N ILE A 43 8.35 -8.24 18.85
CA ILE A 43 8.90 -7.08 18.14
C ILE A 43 8.11 -5.85 18.58
N LYS A 44 8.81 -4.85 19.10
CA LYS A 44 8.22 -3.58 19.55
C LYS A 44 8.31 -2.52 18.48
N LYS A 45 7.34 -1.60 18.47
CA LYS A 45 7.30 -0.44 17.56
C LYS A 45 7.49 -0.85 16.11
N LEU A 46 6.60 -1.70 15.60
CA LEU A 46 6.66 -2.23 14.24
C LEU A 46 6.91 -1.17 13.18
N GLU A 47 7.86 -1.45 12.29
CA GLU A 47 8.22 -0.67 11.13
C GLU A 47 7.98 -1.49 9.85
N LYS A 48 7.89 -0.82 8.69
CA LYS A 48 7.71 -1.50 7.39
C LYS A 48 8.77 -2.56 7.11
N LYS A 49 10.02 -2.28 7.48
CA LYS A 49 11.15 -3.19 7.28
C LYS A 49 11.09 -4.47 8.12
N ASP A 50 10.21 -4.51 9.12
CA ASP A 50 10.07 -5.70 9.97
C ASP A 50 9.30 -6.84 9.28
N GLY A 51 8.61 -6.57 8.18
CA GLY A 51 7.99 -7.59 7.36
C GLY A 51 9.00 -8.60 6.83
N GLY A 52 8.59 -9.85 6.71
CA GLY A 52 9.43 -10.91 6.19
C GLY A 52 9.20 -12.24 6.89
N THR A 53 10.09 -13.19 6.63
CA THR A 53 10.00 -14.53 7.21
C THR A 53 10.93 -14.67 8.40
N TYR A 54 10.38 -15.11 9.51
CA TYR A 54 11.11 -15.37 10.76
C TYR A 54 11.19 -16.87 10.98
N ILE A 55 12.37 -17.33 11.39
CA ILE A 55 12.65 -18.75 11.60
C ILE A 55 12.89 -18.99 13.09
N CYS A 56 12.09 -19.89 13.66
CA CYS A 56 12.32 -20.43 14.98
C CYS A 56 13.15 -21.72 14.84
N THR A 57 14.26 -21.79 15.55
CA THR A 57 15.12 -22.97 15.58
C THR A 57 15.13 -23.54 17.01
N ALA A 58 14.79 -24.81 17.11
CA ALA A 58 14.86 -25.57 18.34
C ALA A 58 16.01 -26.59 18.25
N LYS A 59 16.95 -26.52 19.15
CA LYS A 59 18.16 -27.37 19.12
C LYS A 59 18.41 -28.01 20.46
N ASN A 60 18.73 -29.30 20.45
CA ASN A 60 19.25 -30.04 21.57
C ASN A 60 20.41 -30.95 21.12
N ALA A 61 20.92 -31.80 22.02
CA ALA A 61 22.03 -32.71 21.68
C ALA A 61 21.69 -33.73 20.58
N MET A 62 20.39 -33.98 20.34
CA MET A 62 19.94 -34.99 19.37
C MET A 62 19.71 -34.39 17.97
N GLY A 63 19.68 -33.08 17.82
CA GLY A 63 19.45 -32.44 16.54
C GLY A 63 18.76 -31.08 16.64
N ALA A 64 18.33 -30.58 15.48
CA ALA A 64 17.66 -29.28 15.36
C ALA A 64 16.40 -29.41 14.51
N SER A 65 15.41 -28.58 14.82
CA SER A 65 14.15 -28.45 14.09
C SER A 65 13.86 -26.97 13.84
N HIS A 66 13.21 -26.67 12.73
CA HIS A 66 12.93 -25.31 12.29
C HIS A 66 11.45 -25.12 11.98
N ALA A 67 10.93 -23.95 12.29
CA ALA A 67 9.60 -23.52 11.87
C ALA A 67 9.67 -22.08 11.33
N MET A 68 8.86 -21.78 10.32
CA MET A 68 8.83 -20.47 9.69
C MET A 68 7.50 -19.76 9.95
N THR A 69 7.57 -18.45 10.14
CA THR A 69 6.40 -17.58 10.26
C THR A 69 6.63 -16.35 9.41
N THR A 70 5.66 -16.00 8.58
CA THR A 70 5.72 -14.80 7.75
C THR A 70 4.96 -13.66 8.40
N LEU A 71 5.64 -12.54 8.63
CA LEU A 71 5.05 -11.31 9.14
C LEU A 71 4.78 -10.37 7.95
N ILE A 72 3.50 -10.06 7.73
CA ILE A 72 3.05 -9.17 6.67
C ILE A 72 2.70 -7.82 7.29
N ILE A 73 3.36 -6.76 6.83
CA ILE A 73 3.11 -5.40 7.28
C ILE A 73 2.29 -4.67 6.22
N ASN A 74 1.10 -4.22 6.61
CA ASN A 74 0.23 -3.43 5.75
C ASN A 74 0.11 -2.00 6.29
N VAL A 75 0.31 -1.02 5.40
CA VAL A 75 0.07 0.39 5.69
C VAL A 75 -1.02 0.88 4.76
N VAL A 76 -2.13 1.36 5.32
CA VAL A 76 -3.27 1.87 4.55
C VAL A 76 -2.82 2.98 3.60
N PRO A 77 -3.25 2.96 2.32
CA PRO A 77 -2.93 4.02 1.39
C PRO A 77 -3.37 5.39 1.89
N GLN A 78 -2.50 6.39 1.71
CA GLN A 78 -2.78 7.79 2.00
C GLN A 78 -2.38 8.63 0.81
N PHE A 79 -3.26 9.53 0.39
CA PHE A 79 -2.94 10.44 -0.71
C PHE A 79 -1.93 11.48 -0.27
N THR A 80 -0.87 11.64 -1.06
CA THR A 80 0.13 12.71 -0.91
C THR A 80 -0.14 13.87 -1.85
N VAL A 81 -0.75 13.58 -3.01
CA VAL A 81 -1.20 14.58 -3.98
C VAL A 81 -2.64 14.23 -4.37
N LYS A 82 -3.53 15.20 -4.25
CA LYS A 82 -4.94 15.09 -4.66
C LYS A 82 -5.25 16.12 -5.74
N PRO A 83 -6.13 15.80 -6.71
CA PRO A 83 -6.65 16.82 -7.60
C PRO A 83 -7.54 17.82 -6.84
N PRO A 84 -7.79 19.03 -7.38
CA PRO A 84 -8.78 19.94 -6.83
C PRO A 84 -10.17 19.27 -6.80
N LYS A 85 -11.02 19.65 -5.86
CA LYS A 85 -12.39 19.09 -5.78
C LYS A 85 -13.25 19.45 -6.97
N LYS A 86 -13.03 20.63 -7.53
CA LYS A 86 -13.75 21.16 -8.70
C LYS A 86 -12.78 21.85 -9.63
N ILE A 87 -12.98 21.65 -10.92
CA ILE A 87 -12.23 22.35 -11.97
C ILE A 87 -13.19 22.73 -13.09
N GLU A 88 -13.10 23.96 -13.56
CA GLU A 88 -13.88 24.49 -14.68
C GLU A 88 -12.93 24.85 -15.83
N LEU A 89 -13.22 24.32 -17.00
CA LEU A 89 -12.46 24.59 -18.22
C LEU A 89 -13.41 24.87 -19.37
N TYR A 90 -12.87 25.24 -20.51
CA TYR A 90 -13.65 25.56 -21.71
C TYR A 90 -13.41 24.54 -22.80
N HIS A 91 -14.39 24.43 -23.69
CA HIS A 91 -14.31 23.57 -24.87
C HIS A 91 -12.99 23.79 -25.63
N GLY A 92 -12.33 22.71 -25.98
CA GLY A 92 -11.07 22.73 -26.70
C GLY A 92 -9.83 22.79 -25.81
N GLN A 93 -9.97 23.10 -24.53
CA GLN A 93 -8.84 23.06 -23.60
C GLN A 93 -8.48 21.63 -23.21
N SER A 94 -7.37 21.46 -22.50
CA SER A 94 -6.93 20.19 -21.96
C SER A 94 -6.91 20.25 -20.44
N VAL A 95 -7.14 19.11 -19.79
CA VAL A 95 -7.06 18.96 -18.35
C VAL A 95 -5.93 18.02 -17.98
N THR A 96 -5.21 18.36 -16.91
CA THR A 96 -4.21 17.52 -16.29
C THR A 96 -4.53 17.40 -14.81
N LEU A 97 -4.75 16.18 -14.33
CA LEU A 97 -5.07 15.89 -12.95
C LEU A 97 -4.00 14.98 -12.36
N ASN A 98 -3.44 15.38 -11.22
CA ASN A 98 -2.38 14.62 -10.54
C ASN A 98 -2.91 13.95 -9.30
N CYS A 99 -2.50 12.69 -9.08
CA CYS A 99 -2.86 11.90 -7.93
C CYS A 99 -1.70 11.01 -7.54
N SER A 100 -1.32 11.04 -6.27
CA SER A 100 -0.28 10.18 -5.72
C SER A 100 -0.65 9.70 -4.33
N ALA A 101 -0.21 8.50 -3.98
CA ALA A 101 -0.45 7.93 -2.67
C ALA A 101 0.76 7.14 -2.18
N VAL A 102 0.88 7.05 -0.87
CA VAL A 102 1.88 6.20 -0.20
C VAL A 102 1.18 5.16 0.64
N GLY A 103 1.82 4.02 0.80
CA GLY A 103 1.32 2.90 1.58
C GLY A 103 2.25 1.71 1.45
N HIS A 104 1.91 0.62 2.12
CA HIS A 104 2.68 -0.62 2.00
C HIS A 104 1.73 -1.83 1.99
N PRO A 105 1.72 -2.67 0.96
CA PRO A 105 2.45 -2.53 -0.30
C PRO A 105 2.14 -1.21 -1.04
N VAL A 106 3.04 -0.81 -1.95
CA VAL A 106 2.86 0.45 -2.71
C VAL A 106 1.53 0.43 -3.44
N PRO A 107 0.64 1.42 -3.21
CA PRO A 107 -0.67 1.42 -3.84
C PRO A 107 -0.60 1.69 -5.34
N LYS A 108 -1.50 1.04 -6.08
CA LYS A 108 -1.68 1.27 -7.50
C LYS A 108 -2.70 2.38 -7.71
N ILE A 109 -2.34 3.38 -8.50
CA ILE A 109 -3.23 4.49 -8.88
C ILE A 109 -3.99 4.15 -10.15
N THR A 110 -5.31 4.33 -10.10
CA THR A 110 -6.19 4.20 -11.26
C THR A 110 -7.16 5.36 -11.32
N TRP A 111 -7.55 5.75 -12.53
CA TRP A 111 -8.55 6.77 -12.77
C TRP A 111 -9.79 6.16 -13.40
N SER A 112 -10.94 6.63 -13.00
CA SER A 112 -12.23 6.23 -13.57
C SER A 112 -13.15 7.43 -13.71
N ARG A 113 -14.18 7.26 -14.55
CA ARG A 113 -15.21 8.25 -14.79
C ARG A 113 -16.56 7.73 -14.28
N CYS A 114 -17.36 8.60 -13.68
CA CYS A 114 -18.64 8.23 -13.11
C CYS A 114 -19.62 7.72 -14.17
N LYS A 115 -19.70 8.38 -15.32
CA LYS A 115 -20.67 8.06 -16.39
C LYS A 115 -19.98 7.42 -17.59
N GLY A 116 -19.56 6.18 -17.46
CA GLY A 116 -19.02 5.40 -18.57
C GLY A 116 -17.52 5.46 -18.72
N ASP A 117 -17.03 5.31 -19.93
CA ASP A 117 -15.62 5.19 -20.23
C ASP A 117 -14.95 6.54 -20.43
N MET A 118 -13.63 6.55 -20.26
CA MET A 118 -12.81 7.72 -20.58
C MET A 118 -12.92 8.08 -22.06
N PRO A 119 -12.81 9.39 -22.42
CA PRO A 119 -12.84 9.81 -23.83
C PRO A 119 -11.80 9.09 -24.67
N GLU A 120 -12.26 8.30 -25.64
CA GLU A 120 -11.39 7.49 -26.49
C GLU A 120 -10.50 8.38 -27.38
N GLY A 121 -9.22 8.00 -27.48
CA GLY A 121 -8.24 8.68 -28.31
C GLY A 121 -7.78 10.05 -27.79
N ARG A 122 -8.34 10.54 -26.69
CA ARG A 122 -8.01 11.85 -26.10
C ARG A 122 -7.50 11.76 -24.66
N THR A 123 -7.49 10.55 -24.08
CA THR A 123 -7.13 10.32 -22.70
C THR A 123 -5.80 9.61 -22.58
N GLN A 124 -4.96 10.07 -21.66
CA GLN A 124 -3.70 9.43 -21.32
C GLN A 124 -3.57 9.38 -19.80
N VAL A 125 -3.21 8.21 -19.27
CA VAL A 125 -2.91 8.03 -17.83
C VAL A 125 -1.48 7.55 -17.70
N LYS A 126 -0.65 8.29 -16.99
CA LYS A 126 0.73 7.92 -16.73
C LYS A 126 1.17 8.39 -15.35
N ASP A 127 1.72 7.46 -14.54
CA ASP A 127 2.28 7.75 -13.21
C ASP A 127 1.31 8.54 -12.30
N GLY A 128 0.03 8.16 -12.31
CA GLY A 128 -1.00 8.83 -11.52
C GLY A 128 -1.53 10.12 -12.11
N GLN A 129 -1.03 10.55 -13.25
CA GLN A 129 -1.49 11.74 -13.97
C GLN A 129 -2.51 11.37 -15.03
N LEU A 130 -3.69 11.98 -14.95
CA LEU A 130 -4.73 11.89 -15.97
C LEU A 130 -4.68 13.13 -16.87
N ASN A 131 -4.53 12.92 -18.18
CA ASN A 131 -4.62 13.95 -19.20
C ASN A 131 -5.79 13.67 -20.14
N ILE A 132 -6.63 14.68 -20.36
CA ILE A 132 -7.68 14.63 -21.38
C ILE A 132 -7.51 15.85 -22.27
N ASN A 133 -7.35 15.60 -23.55
CA ASN A 133 -7.15 16.64 -24.56
C ASN A 133 -8.45 17.01 -25.25
N SER A 134 -8.53 18.22 -25.82
CA SER A 134 -9.65 18.67 -26.64
C SER A 134 -11.01 18.48 -25.97
N LEU A 135 -11.14 19.01 -24.76
CA LEU A 135 -12.35 18.86 -23.94
C LEU A 135 -13.61 19.31 -24.63
N THR A 136 -14.68 18.54 -24.45
CA THR A 136 -16.04 18.85 -24.89
C THR A 136 -16.98 18.92 -23.68
N ALA A 137 -18.16 19.49 -23.87
CA ALA A 137 -19.16 19.58 -22.80
C ALA A 137 -19.57 18.20 -22.26
N GLU A 138 -19.50 17.16 -23.08
CA GLU A 138 -19.80 15.77 -22.72
C GLU A 138 -18.76 15.16 -21.76
N ASP A 139 -17.56 15.76 -21.68
CA ASP A 139 -16.53 15.34 -20.75
C ASP A 139 -16.80 15.80 -19.31
N SER A 140 -17.76 16.69 -19.13
CA SER A 140 -18.19 17.15 -17.79
C SER A 140 -18.72 15.97 -16.96
N ASP A 141 -18.02 15.64 -15.88
CA ASP A 141 -18.35 14.50 -15.03
C ASP A 141 -17.53 14.53 -13.75
N VAL A 142 -17.75 13.57 -12.89
CA VAL A 142 -16.94 13.27 -11.73
C VAL A 142 -15.89 12.23 -12.12
N TYR A 143 -14.63 12.56 -11.93
CA TYR A 143 -13.51 11.65 -12.17
C TYR A 143 -12.94 11.22 -10.82
N THR A 144 -12.67 9.92 -10.67
CA THR A 144 -12.21 9.34 -9.42
C THR A 144 -10.81 8.80 -9.56
N CYS A 145 -9.92 9.24 -8.66
CA CYS A 145 -8.61 8.62 -8.47
C CYS A 145 -8.71 7.60 -7.34
N SER A 146 -8.32 6.37 -7.62
CA SER A 146 -8.30 5.27 -6.65
C SER A 146 -6.87 4.84 -6.39
N ALA A 147 -6.52 4.70 -5.11
CA ALA A 147 -5.26 4.12 -4.68
C ALA A 147 -5.57 2.79 -3.98
N GLN A 148 -5.12 1.70 -4.57
CA GLN A 148 -5.39 0.36 -4.06
C GLN A 148 -4.11 -0.38 -3.75
N SER A 149 -4.01 -0.88 -2.52
CA SER A 149 -3.00 -1.83 -2.08
C SER A 149 -3.74 -3.10 -1.65
N GLU A 150 -3.35 -4.24 -2.15
CA GLU A 150 -3.95 -5.57 -1.94
C GLU A 150 -5.46 -5.58 -1.57
N THR A 151 -5.78 -5.31 -0.30
CA THR A 151 -7.14 -5.40 0.23
C THR A 151 -7.79 -4.06 0.56
N VAL A 152 -7.01 -2.97 0.55
CA VAL A 152 -7.49 -1.64 0.94
C VAL A 152 -7.47 -0.69 -0.24
N ARG A 153 -8.61 -0.02 -0.45
CA ARG A 153 -8.79 0.98 -1.49
C ARG A 153 -9.25 2.30 -0.88
N VAL A 154 -8.60 3.38 -1.27
CA VAL A 154 -9.02 4.75 -0.94
C VAL A 154 -9.25 5.53 -2.23
N GLU A 155 -10.18 6.47 -2.20
CA GLU A 155 -10.60 7.22 -3.40
C GLU A 155 -10.65 8.71 -3.11
N THR A 156 -10.42 9.50 -4.15
CA THR A 156 -10.64 10.95 -4.16
C THR A 156 -11.29 11.33 -5.48
N GLU A 157 -12.18 12.31 -5.44
CA GLU A 157 -12.98 12.72 -6.60
C GLU A 157 -12.69 14.15 -7.01
N VAL A 158 -12.84 14.42 -8.31
CA VAL A 158 -12.81 15.75 -8.88
C VAL A 158 -14.00 15.92 -9.80
N GLN A 159 -14.73 17.04 -9.64
CA GLN A 159 -15.80 17.42 -10.56
C GLN A 159 -15.23 18.31 -11.66
N LEU A 160 -15.25 17.81 -12.89
CA LEU A 160 -14.87 18.58 -14.08
C LEU A 160 -16.11 19.14 -14.74
N THR A 161 -16.09 20.44 -14.97
CA THR A 161 -17.13 21.14 -15.74
C THR A 161 -16.49 21.77 -16.96
N VAL A 162 -16.96 21.43 -18.14
CA VAL A 162 -16.50 21.98 -19.42
C VAL A 162 -17.58 22.92 -19.97
N LYS A 163 -17.23 24.20 -20.05
CA LYS A 163 -18.13 25.26 -20.54
C LYS A 163 -17.95 25.46 -22.06
N THR A 164 -19.01 25.84 -22.73
CA THR A 164 -19.04 26.06 -24.18
C THR A 164 -18.77 27.50 -24.60
N GLY A 165 -18.74 28.45 -23.66
CA GLY A 165 -18.48 29.86 -23.95
C GLY A 165 -17.03 30.14 -24.33
N LYS A 166 -16.78 31.29 -24.99
CA LYS A 166 -15.41 31.76 -25.23
C LYS A 166 -14.83 32.31 -23.94
N GLN A 167 -13.62 31.88 -23.61
CA GLN A 167 -12.81 32.52 -22.60
C GLN A 167 -12.47 33.94 -23.05
N ARG A 168 -12.85 34.94 -22.32
CA ARG A 168 -12.51 36.34 -22.58
C ARG A 168 -11.24 36.75 -21.84
#